data_9a57a555f3ead64ae6f05aacdb3427ac
#
_entry.id   9a57a555f3ead64ae6f05aacdb3427ac
#
_cell.length_a   1.000
_cell.length_b   1.000
_cell.length_c   1.000
_cell.angle_alpha   90.00
_cell.angle_beta   90.00
_cell.angle_gamma   90.00
#
_symmetry.space_group_name_H-M   'P 1'
#
loop_
_entity.id
_entity.type
_entity.pdbx_description
1 polymer ?
#
loop_
_entity_poly.entity_id
_entity_poly.type
_entity_poly.pdbx_seq_one_letter_code
_entity_poly.pdbx_strand_id
1 'polypeptide(L)'
;ALGATMVKREYDRMVAEENRDIIISSCCPSVNLLIRRYYPALLGYLAPVMSPMQAHCADIKRRIPGAKTVFIGPCVAKKEEAQECGEVNAVLTFDELTEWLNQENITVQPASELKKGGRARLFPTAGGILRCMEKPNAGYTYMAVDGAQNCLEVLEDLLHGGLHHCFIEMSVCTGSCVGGPVMEKFHRSPVRDYQAVDR
;
A
#
# COMPACT_ATOMS: atom_id res chain seq x y z
N ALA A 1 7.94 0.79 8.58
CA ALA A 1 7.38 2.14 8.41
C ALA A 1 8.23 3.06 7.52
N LEU A 2 9.53 2.82 7.30
CA LEU A 2 10.39 3.74 6.54
C LEU A 2 9.89 3.92 5.09
N GLY A 3 9.69 2.85 4.34
CA GLY A 3 9.17 2.93 2.97
C GLY A 3 7.84 3.69 2.88
N ALA A 4 6.91 3.45 3.82
CA ALA A 4 5.65 4.19 3.88
C ALA A 4 5.86 5.69 4.15
N THR A 5 6.85 6.05 4.97
CA THR A 5 7.22 7.46 5.21
C THR A 5 7.79 8.11 3.94
N MET A 6 8.59 7.39 3.16
CA MET A 6 9.14 7.88 1.89
C MET A 6 8.01 8.15 0.89
N VAL A 7 7.13 7.18 0.71
CA VAL A 7 5.97 7.28 -0.20
C VAL A 7 5.02 8.41 0.21
N LYS A 8 4.71 8.53 1.51
CA LYS A 8 3.90 9.61 2.05
C LYS A 8 4.45 10.99 1.66
N ARG A 9 5.78 11.17 1.83
CA ARG A 9 6.44 12.45 1.48
C ARG A 9 6.31 12.77 0.00
N GLU A 10 6.40 11.76 -0.86
CA GLU A 10 6.27 11.94 -2.30
C GLU A 10 4.83 12.30 -2.68
N TYR A 11 3.82 11.67 -2.08
CA TYR A 11 2.42 12.07 -2.29
C TYR A 11 2.15 13.49 -1.81
N ASP A 12 2.66 13.89 -0.63
CA ASP A 12 2.51 15.27 -0.16
C ASP A 12 3.19 16.27 -1.11
N ARG A 13 4.38 15.93 -1.64
CA ARG A 13 5.07 16.75 -2.63
C ARG A 13 4.26 16.91 -3.92
N MET A 14 3.73 15.80 -4.45
CA MET A 14 2.90 15.82 -5.66
C MET A 14 1.68 16.73 -5.49
N VAL A 15 0.99 16.61 -4.37
CA VAL A 15 -0.19 17.44 -4.08
C VAL A 15 0.18 18.92 -3.89
N ALA A 16 1.36 19.21 -3.33
CA ALA A 16 1.81 20.59 -3.08
C ALA A 16 2.35 21.30 -4.33
N GLU A 17 3.09 20.57 -5.18
CA GLU A 17 3.92 21.15 -6.22
C GLU A 17 3.43 20.85 -7.64
N GLU A 18 2.78 19.68 -7.84
CA GLU A 18 2.27 19.27 -9.15
C GLU A 18 0.81 19.69 -9.29
N ASN A 19 0.52 20.54 -10.26
CA ASN A 19 -0.86 20.98 -10.54
C ASN A 19 -1.64 19.89 -11.30
N ARG A 20 -1.76 18.69 -10.71
CA ARG A 20 -2.56 17.58 -11.25
C ARG A 20 -4.00 17.72 -10.77
N ASP A 21 -4.94 17.48 -11.64
CA ASP A 21 -6.36 17.50 -11.28
C ASP A 21 -6.73 16.28 -10.40
N ILE A 22 -6.23 15.11 -10.78
CA ILE A 22 -6.53 13.84 -10.10
C ILE A 22 -5.24 13.08 -9.81
N ILE A 23 -5.13 12.53 -8.61
CA ILE A 23 -4.03 11.65 -8.20
C ILE A 23 -4.61 10.38 -7.59
N ILE A 24 -4.33 9.22 -8.19
CA ILE A 24 -4.65 7.90 -7.63
C ILE A 24 -3.39 7.34 -6.98
N SER A 25 -3.47 6.87 -5.74
CA SER A 25 -2.33 6.25 -5.05
C SER A 25 -1.89 4.95 -5.74
N SER A 26 -0.58 4.74 -5.87
CA SER A 26 0.03 3.58 -6.56
C SER A 26 0.51 2.47 -5.62
N CYS A 27 0.14 2.51 -4.34
CA CYS A 27 0.63 1.54 -3.35
C CYS A 27 0.06 0.13 -3.52
N CYS A 28 -1.14 -0.01 -4.12
CA CYS A 28 -1.81 -1.29 -4.35
C CYS A 28 -1.49 -1.82 -5.76
N PRO A 29 -0.69 -2.90 -5.89
CA PRO A 29 -0.35 -3.44 -7.22
C PRO A 29 -1.57 -3.95 -7.98
N SER A 30 -2.59 -4.47 -7.30
CA SER A 30 -3.82 -4.91 -7.95
C SER A 30 -4.60 -3.74 -8.57
N VAL A 31 -4.62 -2.57 -7.94
CA VAL A 31 -5.19 -1.34 -8.54
C VAL A 31 -4.37 -0.93 -9.76
N ASN A 32 -3.04 -0.95 -9.65
CA ASN A 32 -2.16 -0.58 -10.76
C ASN A 32 -2.39 -1.49 -11.98
N LEU A 33 -2.50 -2.80 -11.76
CA LEU A 33 -2.80 -3.77 -12.81
C LEU A 33 -4.20 -3.57 -13.41
N LEU A 34 -5.20 -3.31 -12.56
CA LEU A 34 -6.57 -3.02 -12.99
C LEU A 34 -6.60 -1.82 -13.94
N ILE A 35 -5.96 -0.71 -13.54
CA ILE A 35 -5.88 0.50 -14.37
C ILE A 35 -5.13 0.23 -15.67
N ARG A 36 -3.95 -0.39 -15.59
CA ARG A 36 -3.13 -0.68 -16.78
C ARG A 36 -3.86 -1.55 -17.81
N ARG A 37 -4.62 -2.55 -17.37
CA ARG A 37 -5.27 -3.53 -18.26
C ARG A 37 -6.62 -3.07 -18.79
N TYR A 38 -7.42 -2.45 -17.94
CA TYR A 38 -8.83 -2.20 -18.24
C TYR A 38 -9.19 -0.72 -18.36
N TYR A 39 -8.38 0.16 -17.76
CA TYR A 39 -8.61 1.61 -17.74
C TYR A 39 -7.38 2.41 -18.20
N PRO A 40 -6.77 2.08 -19.36
CA PRO A 40 -5.51 2.72 -19.79
C PRO A 40 -5.62 4.23 -19.96
N ALA A 41 -6.81 4.77 -20.23
CA ALA A 41 -7.07 6.21 -20.30
C ALA A 41 -6.83 6.92 -18.96
N LEU A 42 -6.90 6.22 -17.83
CA LEU A 42 -6.69 6.76 -16.48
C LEU A 42 -5.24 6.63 -15.99
N LEU A 43 -4.32 6.10 -16.81
CA LEU A 43 -2.90 5.95 -16.41
C LEU A 43 -2.26 7.29 -16.02
N GLY A 44 -2.69 8.40 -16.63
CA GLY A 44 -2.20 9.74 -16.29
C GLY A 44 -2.54 10.17 -14.85
N TYR A 45 -3.55 9.58 -14.24
CA TYR A 45 -3.97 9.87 -12.87
C TYR A 45 -3.24 9.00 -11.83
N LEU A 46 -2.70 7.85 -12.25
CA LEU A 46 -1.93 6.99 -11.35
C LEU A 46 -0.62 7.67 -10.95
N ALA A 47 -0.38 7.80 -9.66
CA ALA A 47 0.84 8.41 -9.16
C ALA A 47 2.09 7.62 -9.61
N PRO A 48 3.11 8.24 -10.21
CA PRO A 48 4.36 7.57 -10.57
C PRO A 48 5.27 7.41 -9.35
N VAL A 49 4.73 6.82 -8.29
CA VAL A 49 5.39 6.65 -6.99
C VAL A 49 5.56 5.18 -6.68
N MET A 50 6.76 4.81 -6.26
CA MET A 50 7.06 3.45 -5.78
C MET A 50 6.15 3.07 -4.62
N SER A 51 5.81 1.79 -4.50
CA SER A 51 5.15 1.30 -3.29
C SER A 51 6.11 1.34 -2.08
N PRO A 52 5.59 1.31 -0.84
CA PRO A 52 6.43 1.25 0.36
C PRO A 52 7.44 0.09 0.37
N MET A 53 7.09 -1.04 -0.24
CA MET A 53 7.98 -2.19 -0.41
C MET A 53 9.16 -1.83 -1.32
N GLN A 54 8.87 -1.36 -2.51
CA GLN A 54 9.88 -0.98 -3.51
C GLN A 54 10.80 0.13 -2.97
N ALA A 55 10.22 1.21 -2.44
CA ALA A 55 10.97 2.35 -1.93
C ALA A 55 11.94 1.97 -0.79
N HIS A 56 11.52 1.08 0.11
CA HIS A 56 12.37 0.62 1.20
C HIS A 56 13.48 -0.32 0.72
N CYS A 57 13.16 -1.25 -0.18
CA CYS A 57 14.15 -2.17 -0.73
C CYS A 57 15.19 -1.44 -1.58
N ALA A 58 14.78 -0.46 -2.39
CA ALA A 58 15.69 0.40 -3.14
C ALA A 58 16.62 1.19 -2.19
N ASP A 59 16.09 1.78 -1.11
CA ASP A 59 16.90 2.47 -0.11
C ASP A 59 17.91 1.54 0.59
N ILE A 60 17.50 0.31 0.93
CA ILE A 60 18.41 -0.69 1.51
C ILE A 60 19.54 -1.00 0.54
N LYS A 61 19.26 -1.33 -0.71
CA LYS A 61 20.27 -1.66 -1.71
C LYS A 61 21.21 -0.49 -2.02
N ARG A 62 20.70 0.74 -2.00
CA ARG A 62 21.52 1.95 -2.15
C ARG A 62 22.51 2.12 -0.98
N ARG A 63 22.07 1.83 0.25
CA ARG A 63 22.92 1.97 1.46
C ARG A 63 23.83 0.78 1.68
N ILE A 64 23.42 -0.41 1.26
CA ILE A 64 24.15 -1.67 1.46
C ILE A 64 24.21 -2.38 0.09
N PRO A 65 25.21 -2.05 -0.75
CA PRO A 65 25.40 -2.71 -2.04
C PRO A 65 25.50 -4.23 -1.89
N GLY A 66 24.77 -4.97 -2.73
CA GLY A 66 24.73 -6.43 -2.69
C GLY A 66 23.73 -7.02 -1.69
N ALA A 67 23.02 -6.21 -0.89
CA ALA A 67 21.99 -6.70 0.01
C ALA A 67 20.89 -7.46 -0.75
N LYS A 68 20.47 -8.58 -0.18
CA LYS A 68 19.28 -9.31 -0.61
C LYS A 68 18.10 -8.84 0.24
N THR A 69 17.01 -8.48 -0.43
CA THR A 69 15.82 -7.94 0.22
C THR A 69 14.67 -8.94 0.12
N VAL A 70 14.03 -9.20 1.23
CA VAL A 70 12.83 -10.06 1.32
C VAL A 70 11.72 -9.23 1.92
N PHE A 71 10.59 -9.16 1.22
CA PHE A 71 9.37 -8.54 1.76
C PHE A 71 8.48 -9.62 2.38
N ILE A 72 8.01 -9.39 3.59
CA ILE A 72 7.05 -10.25 4.29
C ILE A 72 5.79 -9.43 4.54
N GLY A 73 4.64 -9.93 4.08
CA GLY A 73 3.40 -9.17 4.20
C GLY A 73 2.13 -9.92 3.78
N PRO A 74 0.97 -9.29 3.87
CA PRO A 74 -0.32 -9.94 3.65
C PRO A 74 -0.78 -9.99 2.19
N CYS A 75 0.06 -9.61 1.22
CA CYS A 75 -0.39 -9.35 -0.14
C CYS A 75 0.30 -10.24 -1.17
N VAL A 76 -0.46 -11.11 -1.86
CA VAL A 76 0.05 -11.97 -2.93
C VAL A 76 0.46 -11.19 -4.18
N ALA A 77 -0.25 -10.10 -4.51
CA ALA A 77 0.05 -9.27 -5.68
C ALA A 77 1.43 -8.57 -5.59
N LYS A 78 2.01 -8.48 -4.38
CA LYS A 78 3.38 -8.01 -4.18
C LYS A 78 4.44 -8.91 -4.80
N LYS A 79 4.12 -10.17 -5.08
CA LYS A 79 5.02 -11.10 -5.79
C LYS A 79 5.25 -10.65 -7.23
N GLU A 80 4.17 -10.30 -7.93
CA GLU A 80 4.25 -9.79 -9.32
C GLU A 80 4.96 -8.43 -9.35
N GLU A 81 4.58 -7.52 -8.45
CA GLU A 81 5.25 -6.22 -8.33
C GLU A 81 6.76 -6.34 -8.08
N ALA A 82 7.19 -7.33 -7.28
CA ALA A 82 8.61 -7.58 -7.03
C ALA A 82 9.35 -8.05 -8.28
N GLN A 83 8.71 -8.86 -9.13
CA GLN A 83 9.30 -9.32 -10.39
C GLN A 83 9.50 -8.16 -11.38
N GLU A 84 8.56 -7.21 -11.41
CA GLU A 84 8.65 -6.05 -12.30
C GLU A 84 9.72 -5.03 -11.87
N CYS A 85 9.93 -4.84 -10.57
CA CYS A 85 10.77 -3.74 -10.08
C CYS A 85 12.27 -4.06 -9.91
N GLY A 86 12.64 -5.34 -9.81
CA GLY A 86 14.03 -5.77 -9.60
C GLY A 86 14.66 -5.41 -8.24
N GLU A 87 14.01 -4.57 -7.43
CA GLU A 87 14.53 -4.13 -6.14
C GLU A 87 14.27 -5.12 -5.01
N VAL A 88 13.28 -5.99 -5.16
CA VAL A 88 12.87 -6.99 -4.18
C VAL A 88 13.29 -8.37 -4.65
N ASN A 89 14.07 -9.09 -3.86
CA ASN A 89 14.58 -10.40 -4.26
C ASN A 89 13.55 -11.52 -4.02
N ALA A 90 12.74 -11.40 -2.97
CA ALA A 90 11.67 -12.36 -2.67
C ALA A 90 10.53 -11.70 -1.93
N VAL A 91 9.33 -12.27 -2.07
CA VAL A 91 8.13 -11.88 -1.32
C VAL A 91 7.53 -13.13 -0.69
N LEU A 92 7.31 -13.08 0.61
CA LEU A 92 6.63 -14.10 1.38
C LEU A 92 5.34 -13.54 1.97
N THR A 93 4.28 -14.31 1.90
CA THR A 93 3.11 -14.07 2.73
C THR A 93 3.37 -14.49 4.17
N PHE A 94 2.53 -14.05 5.11
CA PHE A 94 2.65 -14.50 6.51
C PHE A 94 2.46 -16.02 6.62
N ASP A 95 1.64 -16.62 5.77
CA ASP A 95 1.42 -18.06 5.76
C ASP A 95 2.65 -18.82 5.30
N GLU A 96 3.25 -18.40 4.20
CA GLU A 96 4.49 -19.01 3.68
C GLU A 96 5.65 -18.89 4.68
N LEU A 97 5.77 -17.72 5.34
CA LEU A 97 6.76 -17.57 6.40
C LEU A 97 6.48 -18.51 7.57
N THR A 98 5.22 -18.61 8.02
CA THR A 98 4.84 -19.48 9.13
C THR A 98 5.10 -20.93 8.80
N GLU A 99 4.76 -21.38 7.60
CA GLU A 99 5.04 -22.73 7.14
C GLU A 99 6.56 -23.02 7.13
N TRP A 100 7.36 -22.11 6.58
CA TRP A 100 8.82 -22.24 6.57
C TRP A 100 9.39 -22.34 7.99
N LEU A 101 8.99 -21.44 8.89
CA LEU A 101 9.42 -21.50 10.29
C LEU A 101 9.08 -22.82 10.97
N ASN A 102 7.88 -23.36 10.70
CA ASN A 102 7.46 -24.68 11.23
C ASN A 102 8.33 -25.82 10.68
N GLN A 103 8.66 -25.81 9.38
CA GLN A 103 9.57 -26.80 8.77
C GLN A 103 10.95 -26.77 9.38
N GLU A 104 11.45 -25.59 9.75
CA GLU A 104 12.75 -25.40 10.40
C GLU A 104 12.68 -25.58 11.94
N ASN A 105 11.53 -25.95 12.51
CA ASN A 105 11.29 -26.08 13.94
C ASN A 105 11.59 -24.79 14.73
N ILE A 106 11.38 -23.62 14.12
CA ILE A 106 11.60 -22.32 14.76
C ILE A 106 10.29 -21.83 15.39
N THR A 107 10.29 -21.70 16.70
CA THR A 107 9.16 -21.15 17.46
C THR A 107 9.30 -19.64 17.62
N VAL A 108 8.33 -18.88 17.10
CA VAL A 108 8.29 -17.42 17.28
C VAL A 108 7.72 -17.08 18.64
N GLN A 109 8.46 -16.33 19.44
CA GLN A 109 7.99 -15.78 20.71
C GLN A 109 7.34 -14.42 20.50
N PRO A 110 6.21 -14.12 21.16
CA PRO A 110 5.63 -12.77 21.12
C PRO A 110 6.64 -11.73 21.61
N ALA A 111 6.73 -10.60 20.91
CA ALA A 111 7.54 -9.49 21.40
C ALA A 111 6.95 -8.93 22.70
N SER A 112 7.80 -8.76 23.72
CA SER A 112 7.38 -8.28 25.04
C SER A 112 6.92 -6.82 25.04
N GLU A 113 7.41 -6.01 24.08
CA GLU A 113 7.03 -4.61 23.91
C GLU A 113 7.01 -4.21 22.43
N LEU A 114 5.87 -3.75 21.96
CA LEU A 114 5.78 -3.05 20.69
C LEU A 114 6.11 -1.58 20.93
N LYS A 115 7.26 -1.10 20.42
CA LYS A 115 7.53 0.34 20.40
C LYS A 115 6.43 1.03 19.61
N LYS A 116 5.85 2.11 20.16
CA LYS A 116 4.88 2.93 19.44
C LYS A 116 5.48 3.36 18.10
N GLY A 117 4.90 2.91 17.00
CA GLY A 117 5.32 3.29 15.65
C GLY A 117 4.76 4.67 15.28
N GLY A 118 5.41 5.34 14.33
CA GLY A 118 4.85 6.55 13.73
C GLY A 118 3.60 6.26 12.89
N ARG A 119 2.86 7.30 12.50
CA ARG A 119 1.62 7.23 11.69
C ARG A 119 1.75 6.37 10.42
N ALA A 120 2.95 6.25 9.85
CA ALA A 120 3.20 5.42 8.67
C ALA A 120 2.90 3.92 8.86
N ARG A 121 2.68 3.44 10.09
CA ARG A 121 2.17 2.10 10.35
C ARG A 121 0.74 1.89 9.86
N LEU A 122 -0.04 2.95 9.75
CA LEU A 122 -1.44 2.90 9.32
C LEU A 122 -1.62 2.63 7.83
N PHE A 123 -0.57 2.70 7.02
CA PHE A 123 -0.64 2.48 5.57
C PHE A 123 -1.42 1.23 5.13
N PRO A 124 -1.36 0.07 5.81
CA PRO A 124 -2.10 -1.11 5.40
C PRO A 124 -3.59 -1.10 5.77
N THR A 125 -4.09 -0.05 6.42
CA THR A 125 -5.50 0.10 6.80
C THR A 125 -6.26 0.99 5.82
N ALA A 126 -7.57 0.83 5.70
CA ALA A 126 -8.39 1.71 4.87
C ALA A 126 -8.27 3.18 5.31
N GLY A 127 -7.97 4.08 4.38
CA GLY A 127 -7.68 5.49 4.64
C GLY A 127 -6.34 5.73 5.36
N GLY A 128 -5.48 4.71 5.46
CA GLY A 128 -4.23 4.77 6.20
C GLY A 128 -3.19 5.68 5.57
N ILE A 129 -3.15 5.77 4.25
CA ILE A 129 -2.30 6.71 3.51
C ILE A 129 -2.73 8.13 3.84
N LEU A 130 -4.02 8.43 3.70
CA LEU A 130 -4.58 9.76 3.96
C LEU A 130 -4.39 10.23 5.41
N ARG A 131 -4.42 9.31 6.38
CA ARG A 131 -4.14 9.64 7.79
C ARG A 131 -2.67 9.98 8.04
N CYS A 132 -1.79 9.50 7.17
CA CYS A 132 -0.36 9.76 7.27
C CYS A 132 0.05 11.04 6.56
N MET A 133 -0.68 11.46 5.51
CA MET A 133 -0.38 12.65 4.72
C MET A 133 -0.62 13.94 5.51
N GLU A 134 0.15 14.99 5.17
CA GLU A 134 -0.03 16.35 5.70
C GLU A 134 -1.18 17.09 5.01
N LYS A 135 -1.61 16.61 3.83
CA LYS A 135 -2.68 17.22 3.01
C LYS A 135 -2.42 18.70 2.74
N PRO A 136 -1.30 19.04 2.09
CA PRO A 136 -0.81 20.40 2.00
C PRO A 136 -1.70 21.33 1.15
N ASN A 137 -2.58 20.77 0.31
CA ASN A 137 -3.49 21.54 -0.55
C ASN A 137 -4.94 21.37 -0.09
N ALA A 138 -5.51 22.43 0.48
CA ALA A 138 -6.90 22.46 0.93
C ALA A 138 -7.92 22.48 -0.23
N GLY A 139 -7.50 22.74 -1.47
CA GLY A 139 -8.34 22.66 -2.66
C GLY A 139 -8.59 21.24 -3.15
N TYR A 140 -7.82 20.25 -2.64
CA TYR A 140 -8.03 18.84 -2.96
C TYR A 140 -9.08 18.19 -2.05
N THR A 141 -9.93 17.36 -2.65
CA THR A 141 -10.74 16.41 -1.91
C THR A 141 -9.92 15.12 -1.72
N TYR A 142 -9.81 14.65 -0.48
CA TYR A 142 -9.04 13.45 -0.11
C TYR A 142 -10.00 12.32 0.19
N MET A 143 -9.99 11.28 -0.63
CA MET A 143 -10.92 10.15 -0.56
C MET A 143 -10.17 8.84 -0.41
N ALA A 144 -10.75 7.91 0.37
CA ALA A 144 -10.26 6.54 0.47
C ALA A 144 -11.32 5.59 -0.08
N VAL A 145 -10.90 4.69 -0.97
CA VAL A 145 -11.74 3.69 -1.63
C VAL A 145 -11.11 2.32 -1.46
N ASP A 146 -11.86 1.40 -0.90
CA ASP A 146 -11.42 0.02 -0.73
C ASP A 146 -12.52 -0.97 -1.16
N GLY A 147 -12.09 -2.15 -1.58
CA GLY A 147 -12.96 -3.15 -2.18
C GLY A 147 -13.01 -3.06 -3.71
N ALA A 148 -13.01 -4.23 -4.37
CA ALA A 148 -12.94 -4.33 -5.82
C ALA A 148 -14.10 -3.59 -6.52
N GLN A 149 -15.32 -3.79 -6.04
CA GLN A 149 -16.51 -3.18 -6.63
C GLN A 149 -16.47 -1.65 -6.54
N ASN A 150 -16.13 -1.11 -5.36
CA ASN A 150 -16.01 0.33 -5.16
C ASN A 150 -14.90 0.94 -6.04
N CYS A 151 -13.78 0.22 -6.21
CA CYS A 151 -12.72 0.65 -7.12
C CYS A 151 -13.21 0.75 -8.57
N LEU A 152 -13.97 -0.25 -9.05
CA LEU A 152 -14.53 -0.24 -10.39
C LEU A 152 -15.47 0.95 -10.60
N GLU A 153 -16.38 1.20 -9.66
CA GLU A 153 -17.33 2.31 -9.73
C GLU A 153 -16.61 3.67 -9.81
N VAL A 154 -15.59 3.88 -8.98
CA VAL A 154 -14.81 5.13 -9.02
C VAL A 154 -14.02 5.27 -10.32
N LEU A 155 -13.46 4.17 -10.87
CA LEU A 155 -12.75 4.22 -12.14
C LEU A 155 -13.70 4.55 -13.31
N GLU A 156 -14.94 4.06 -13.28
CA GLU A 156 -15.97 4.44 -14.24
C GLU A 156 -16.37 5.92 -14.11
N ASP A 157 -16.56 6.42 -12.89
CA ASP A 157 -16.85 7.85 -12.64
C ASP A 157 -15.72 8.75 -13.20
N LEU A 158 -14.47 8.33 -13.01
CA LEU A 158 -13.30 9.05 -13.54
C LEU A 158 -13.27 9.06 -15.07
N LEU A 159 -13.66 7.98 -15.74
CA LEU A 159 -13.78 7.93 -17.20
C LEU A 159 -14.83 8.92 -17.74
N HIS A 160 -15.89 9.14 -16.99
CA HIS A 160 -16.97 10.05 -17.34
C HIS A 160 -16.73 11.50 -16.89
N GLY A 161 -15.58 11.80 -16.27
CA GLY A 161 -15.22 13.16 -15.85
C GLY A 161 -16.00 13.67 -14.63
N GLY A 162 -16.46 12.76 -13.75
CA GLY A 162 -17.27 13.11 -12.59
C GLY A 162 -16.49 13.65 -11.39
N LEU A 163 -15.15 13.58 -11.41
CA LEU A 163 -14.31 13.94 -10.28
C LEU A 163 -13.19 14.91 -10.70
N HIS A 164 -12.92 15.90 -9.86
CA HIS A 164 -11.90 16.90 -10.06
C HIS A 164 -11.19 17.24 -8.73
N HIS A 165 -9.98 17.76 -8.81
CA HIS A 165 -9.16 18.22 -7.67
C HIS A 165 -9.17 17.24 -6.51
N CYS A 166 -8.76 15.98 -6.77
CA CYS A 166 -8.83 14.96 -5.75
C CYS A 166 -7.57 14.07 -5.68
N PHE A 167 -7.29 13.62 -4.46
CA PHE A 167 -6.35 12.54 -4.16
C PHE A 167 -7.16 11.32 -3.70
N ILE A 168 -7.01 10.21 -4.40
CA ILE A 168 -7.75 8.98 -4.13
C ILE A 168 -6.78 7.91 -3.62
N GLU A 169 -6.89 7.58 -2.34
CA GLU A 169 -6.30 6.35 -1.81
C GLU A 169 -7.15 5.17 -2.27
N MET A 170 -6.58 4.25 -3.07
CA MET A 170 -7.33 3.14 -3.63
C MET A 170 -6.71 1.79 -3.31
N SER A 171 -7.52 0.82 -2.88
CA SER A 171 -7.10 -0.56 -2.64
C SER A 171 -8.19 -1.56 -3.01
N VAL A 172 -7.81 -2.67 -3.67
CA VAL A 172 -8.77 -3.69 -4.14
C VAL A 172 -9.37 -4.51 -2.99
N CYS A 173 -8.61 -4.73 -1.91
CA CYS A 173 -9.10 -5.51 -0.77
C CYS A 173 -10.01 -4.67 0.12
N THR A 174 -11.18 -5.19 0.50
CA THR A 174 -12.06 -4.57 1.51
C THR A 174 -11.34 -4.52 2.86
N GLY A 175 -11.28 -3.35 3.48
CA GLY A 175 -10.47 -3.09 4.68
C GLY A 175 -8.99 -2.84 4.36
N SER A 176 -8.63 -2.63 3.07
CA SER A 176 -7.26 -2.47 2.58
C SER A 176 -6.40 -3.73 2.82
N CYS A 177 -5.08 -3.61 3.00
CA CYS A 177 -4.19 -4.77 3.11
C CYS A 177 -4.50 -5.68 4.32
N VAL A 178 -4.99 -5.13 5.42
CA VAL A 178 -5.35 -5.91 6.62
C VAL A 178 -6.62 -6.74 6.44
N GLY A 179 -7.46 -6.40 5.47
CA GLY A 179 -8.64 -7.16 5.08
C GLY A 179 -8.43 -8.04 3.84
N GLY A 180 -7.18 -8.19 3.38
CA GLY A 180 -6.87 -9.01 2.21
C GLY A 180 -7.02 -10.52 2.42
N PRO A 181 -7.07 -11.32 1.33
CA PRO A 181 -7.36 -12.76 1.40
C PRO A 181 -6.43 -13.56 2.32
N VAL A 182 -5.14 -13.19 2.38
CA VAL A 182 -4.17 -13.87 3.26
C VAL A 182 -4.45 -13.58 4.75
N MET A 183 -5.18 -12.49 5.04
CA MET A 183 -5.52 -12.10 6.41
C MET A 183 -6.87 -12.63 6.88
N GLU A 184 -7.65 -13.26 6.01
CA GLU A 184 -9.03 -13.69 6.31
C GLU A 184 -9.12 -14.54 7.58
N LYS A 185 -8.22 -15.50 7.75
CA LYS A 185 -8.17 -16.36 8.96
C LYS A 185 -7.82 -15.63 10.26
N PHE A 186 -7.24 -14.43 10.17
CA PHE A 186 -6.90 -13.58 11.32
C PHE A 186 -7.93 -12.49 11.55
N HIS A 187 -8.86 -12.33 10.61
CA HIS A 187 -9.92 -11.31 10.68
C HIS A 187 -10.78 -11.49 11.91
N ARG A 188 -10.96 -10.43 12.66
CA ARG A 188 -11.83 -10.40 13.85
C ARG A 188 -13.00 -9.44 13.66
N SER A 189 -12.68 -8.22 13.30
CA SER A 189 -13.60 -7.17 12.87
C SER A 189 -12.77 -5.98 12.36
N PRO A 190 -13.30 -5.13 11.48
CA PRO A 190 -12.57 -3.97 10.96
C PRO A 190 -11.97 -3.08 12.05
N VAL A 191 -12.68 -2.92 13.18
CA VAL A 191 -12.19 -2.12 14.31
C VAL A 191 -11.02 -2.78 15.02
N ARG A 192 -11.08 -4.10 15.25
CA ARG A 192 -10.00 -4.85 15.92
C ARG A 192 -8.77 -4.97 15.06
N ASP A 193 -8.96 -5.16 13.76
CA ASP A 193 -7.85 -5.22 12.80
C ASP A 193 -7.14 -3.88 12.70
N TYR A 194 -7.91 -2.77 12.66
CA TYR A 194 -7.33 -1.43 12.78
C TYR A 194 -6.55 -1.24 14.08
N GLN A 195 -7.12 -1.60 15.23
CA GLN A 195 -6.47 -1.47 16.53
C GLN A 195 -5.18 -2.30 16.63
N ALA A 196 -5.11 -3.45 15.95
CA ALA A 196 -3.89 -4.27 15.93
C ALA A 196 -2.73 -3.58 15.21
N VAL A 197 -3.02 -2.72 14.23
CA VAL A 197 -2.02 -1.93 13.50
C VAL A 197 -1.67 -0.64 14.23
N ASP A 198 -2.62 -0.01 14.91
CA ASP A 198 -2.46 1.29 15.58
C ASP A 198 -1.70 1.20 16.92
N ARG A 199 -1.55 0.00 17.49
CA ARG A 199 -0.77 -0.27 18.74
C ARG A 199 0.77 -0.20 18.51
#